data_e3a6fc1be57b83241023ff16125d1498
#
_entry.id   e3a6fc1be57b83241023ff16125d1498
#
_cell.length_a   1.000
_cell.length_b   1.000
_cell.length_c   1.000
_cell.angle_alpha   90.00
_cell.angle_beta   90.00
_cell.angle_gamma   90.00
#
_symmetry.space_group_name_H-M   'P 1'
#
loop_
_entity.id
_entity.type
_entity.pdbx_description
1 polymer ?
#
loop_
_entity_poly.entity_id
_entity_poly.type
_entity_poly.pdbx_seq_one_letter_code
_entity_poly.pdbx_strand_id
1 'polypeptide(L)'
;LLQLANGSVYRDNEATGEREVIEIHSRKLEYLDRVIEEANGKPVMVAYSYQFDLDKLKKKYPHAEVVGETKNLQKRWNAGEIQLLLAHPQSAGHGLNLQYGGCILVWYGLCWSLEYYQQLNKRLHRPGQKDTVFIHHIICEGTVDERVMKVLPDKAATQDMLIQATMRK
;
A
#
# COMPACT_ATOMS: atom_id res chain seq x y z
N LEU A 1 -8.22 -6.73 -14.02
CA LEU A 1 -8.48 -5.29 -14.15
C LEU A 1 -7.60 -4.44 -13.22
N LEU A 2 -7.43 -4.79 -11.92
CA LEU A 2 -6.49 -4.07 -11.03
C LEU A 2 -5.04 -4.14 -11.50
N GLN A 3 -4.62 -5.25 -12.09
CA GLN A 3 -3.30 -5.39 -12.68
C GLN A 3 -3.07 -4.36 -13.79
N LEU A 4 -4.04 -4.17 -14.67
CA LEU A 4 -4.00 -3.14 -15.73
C LEU A 4 -3.84 -1.74 -15.16
N ALA A 5 -4.62 -1.42 -14.11
CA ALA A 5 -4.52 -0.13 -13.42
C ALA A 5 -3.13 0.11 -12.79
N ASN A 6 -2.45 -0.96 -12.34
CA ASN A 6 -1.09 -0.89 -11.83
C ASN A 6 -0.01 -0.89 -12.95
N GLY A 7 -0.42 -1.01 -14.20
CA GLY A 7 0.44 -0.87 -15.37
C GLY A 7 1.17 -2.14 -15.77
N SER A 8 0.76 -3.31 -15.32
CA SER A 8 1.26 -4.60 -15.81
C SER A 8 0.18 -5.67 -15.72
N VAL A 9 0.33 -6.74 -16.48
CA VAL A 9 -0.52 -7.93 -16.42
C VAL A 9 0.31 -9.19 -16.49
N TYR A 10 -0.18 -10.23 -15.85
CA TYR A 10 0.34 -11.58 -16.07
C TYR A 10 -0.29 -12.16 -17.33
N ARG A 11 0.53 -12.78 -18.16
CA ARG A 11 0.13 -13.58 -19.31
C ARG A 11 0.76 -14.95 -19.18
N ASP A 12 -0.08 -15.99 -19.29
CA ASP A 12 0.43 -17.36 -19.36
C ASP A 12 0.92 -17.61 -20.79
N ASN A 13 2.17 -18.02 -20.93
CA ASN A 13 2.75 -18.40 -22.22
C ASN A 13 2.30 -19.82 -22.55
N GLU A 14 1.44 -19.97 -23.54
CA GLU A 14 0.87 -21.26 -23.95
C GLU A 14 1.94 -22.25 -24.45
N ALA A 15 3.07 -21.75 -24.93
CA ALA A 15 4.14 -22.59 -25.47
C ALA A 15 5.09 -23.14 -24.40
N THR A 16 5.35 -22.36 -23.33
CA THR A 16 6.31 -22.74 -22.26
C THR A 16 5.62 -23.09 -20.96
N GLY A 17 4.35 -22.73 -20.78
CA GLY A 17 3.62 -22.84 -19.51
C GLY A 17 4.10 -21.84 -18.44
N GLU A 18 5.04 -20.96 -18.78
CA GLU A 18 5.55 -19.95 -17.87
C GLU A 18 4.66 -18.72 -17.85
N ARG A 19 4.61 -18.05 -16.69
CA ARG A 19 3.87 -16.82 -16.50
C ARG A 19 4.78 -15.62 -16.75
N GLU A 20 4.50 -14.87 -17.79
CA GLU A 20 5.19 -13.64 -18.16
C GLU A 20 4.49 -12.40 -17.59
N VAL A 21 5.29 -11.36 -17.26
CA VAL A 21 4.78 -10.04 -16.89
C VAL A 21 4.90 -9.11 -18.10
N ILE A 22 3.75 -8.62 -18.57
CA ILE A 22 3.72 -7.61 -19.65
C ILE A 22 3.52 -6.25 -19.00
N GLU A 23 4.51 -5.37 -19.20
CA GLU A 23 4.39 -3.97 -18.80
C GLU A 23 3.56 -3.19 -19.83
N ILE A 24 2.59 -2.42 -19.35
CA ILE A 24 1.67 -1.60 -20.17
C ILE A 24 1.99 -0.11 -20.00
N HIS A 25 2.20 0.33 -18.76
CA HIS A 25 2.56 1.71 -18.44
C HIS A 25 3.22 1.82 -17.06
N SER A 26 3.88 2.97 -16.82
CA SER A 26 4.55 3.31 -15.56
C SER A 26 3.96 4.56 -14.86
N ARG A 27 2.78 5.01 -15.25
CA ARG A 27 2.19 6.28 -14.77
C ARG A 27 2.10 6.38 -13.25
N LYS A 28 1.75 5.28 -12.56
CA LYS A 28 1.70 5.29 -11.09
C LYS A 28 3.06 5.53 -10.44
N LEU A 29 4.16 5.10 -11.09
CA LEU A 29 5.52 5.37 -10.59
C LEU A 29 5.86 6.87 -10.66
N GLU A 30 5.42 7.56 -11.72
CA GLU A 30 5.64 9.01 -11.85
C GLU A 30 4.90 9.80 -10.77
N TYR A 31 3.69 9.39 -10.42
CA TYR A 31 2.96 9.99 -9.30
C TYR A 31 3.59 9.66 -7.95
N LEU A 32 4.10 8.45 -7.77
CA LEU A 32 4.81 8.07 -6.56
C LEU A 32 6.09 8.91 -6.36
N ASP A 33 6.85 9.17 -7.45
CA ASP A 33 8.01 10.08 -7.40
C ASP A 33 7.61 11.44 -6.82
N ARG A 34 6.51 12.03 -7.31
CA ARG A 34 6.04 13.33 -6.81
C ARG A 34 5.68 13.30 -5.32
N VAL A 35 4.98 12.25 -4.87
CA VAL A 35 4.65 12.13 -3.43
C VAL A 35 5.90 11.98 -2.58
N ILE A 36 6.90 11.22 -3.04
CA ILE A 36 8.17 11.06 -2.33
C ILE A 36 8.96 12.39 -2.30
N GLU A 37 8.98 13.14 -3.39
CA GLU A 37 9.59 14.47 -3.45
C GLU A 37 8.89 15.45 -2.49
N GLU A 38 7.55 15.49 -2.51
CA GLU A 38 6.74 16.34 -1.63
C GLU A 38 6.88 15.95 -0.14
N ALA A 39 7.20 14.69 0.15
CA ALA A 39 7.49 14.22 1.52
C ALA A 39 8.75 14.88 2.11
N ASN A 40 9.61 15.46 1.27
CA ASN A 40 10.79 16.24 1.68
C ASN A 40 11.66 15.52 2.72
N GLY A 41 12.01 14.28 2.44
CA GLY A 41 12.85 13.44 3.28
C GLY A 41 12.13 12.77 4.46
N LYS A 42 10.82 12.95 4.63
CA LYS A 42 10.04 12.18 5.60
C LYS A 42 9.88 10.74 5.14
N PRO A 43 9.92 9.76 6.06
CA PRO A 43 9.68 8.36 5.72
C PRO A 43 8.32 8.12 5.08
N VAL A 44 8.31 7.35 3.98
CA VAL A 44 7.10 7.00 3.22
C VAL A 44 6.91 5.49 3.23
N MET A 45 5.70 5.04 3.59
CA MET A 45 5.29 3.65 3.42
C MET A 45 4.48 3.53 2.13
N VAL A 46 4.79 2.54 1.30
CA VAL A 46 4.13 2.29 0.01
C VAL A 46 3.46 0.91 0.03
N ALA A 47 2.14 0.90 -0.12
CA ALA A 47 1.35 -0.31 -0.25
C ALA A 47 1.34 -0.79 -1.70
N TYR A 48 1.71 -2.03 -1.94
CA TYR A 48 1.66 -2.69 -3.25
C TYR A 48 0.78 -3.94 -3.21
N SER A 49 0.29 -4.41 -4.37
CA SER A 49 -0.66 -5.53 -4.43
C SER A 49 -0.13 -6.77 -5.14
N TYR A 50 0.79 -6.60 -6.10
CA TYR A 50 1.28 -7.70 -6.93
C TYR A 50 2.80 -7.83 -6.87
N GLN A 51 3.33 -9.02 -7.18
CA GLN A 51 4.76 -9.23 -7.22
C GLN A 51 5.45 -8.32 -8.25
N PHE A 52 4.85 -8.12 -9.41
CA PHE A 52 5.39 -7.20 -10.42
C PHE A 52 5.41 -5.73 -9.96
N ASP A 53 4.49 -5.31 -9.07
CA ASP A 53 4.56 -3.99 -8.44
C ASP A 53 5.81 -3.89 -7.57
N LEU A 54 6.05 -4.92 -6.73
CA LEU A 54 7.23 -4.98 -5.89
C LEU A 54 8.52 -4.94 -6.71
N ASP A 55 8.60 -5.72 -7.78
CA ASP A 55 9.77 -5.80 -8.65
C ASP A 55 10.05 -4.43 -9.32
N LYS A 56 9.01 -3.75 -9.80
CA LYS A 56 9.12 -2.39 -10.35
C LYS A 56 9.59 -1.39 -9.30
N LEU A 57 9.01 -1.43 -8.11
CA LEU A 57 9.35 -0.53 -7.01
C LEU A 57 10.79 -0.76 -6.54
N LYS A 58 11.24 -2.02 -6.38
CA LYS A 58 12.63 -2.35 -6.05
C LYS A 58 13.61 -1.90 -7.13
N LYS A 59 13.25 -2.06 -8.40
CA LYS A 59 14.07 -1.60 -9.52
C LYS A 59 14.21 -0.08 -9.54
N LYS A 60 13.13 0.63 -9.29
CA LYS A 60 13.10 2.10 -9.28
C LYS A 60 13.77 2.68 -8.03
N TYR A 61 13.55 2.04 -6.88
CA TYR A 61 14.04 2.48 -5.56
C TYR A 61 14.87 1.37 -4.90
N PRO A 62 16.14 1.18 -5.31
CA PRO A 62 17.00 0.11 -4.79
C PRO A 62 17.27 0.18 -3.29
N HIS A 63 17.10 1.37 -2.69
CA HIS A 63 17.25 1.62 -1.25
C HIS A 63 15.98 1.32 -0.43
N ALA A 64 14.85 1.03 -1.10
CA ALA A 64 13.61 0.70 -0.42
C ALA A 64 13.71 -0.64 0.31
N GLU A 65 13.15 -0.67 1.51
CA GLU A 65 13.10 -1.89 2.32
C GLU A 65 11.70 -2.50 2.28
N VAL A 66 11.59 -3.80 2.54
CA VAL A 66 10.34 -4.55 2.37
C VAL A 66 9.90 -5.17 3.69
N VAL A 67 8.63 -5.01 4.04
CA VAL A 67 8.02 -5.68 5.19
C VAL A 67 8.08 -7.19 4.99
N GLY A 68 8.67 -7.88 5.98
CA GLY A 68 8.87 -9.33 5.94
C GLY A 68 10.26 -9.77 5.46
N GLU A 69 11.01 -8.92 4.75
CA GLU A 69 12.39 -9.18 4.32
C GLU A 69 13.42 -8.47 5.22
N THR A 70 13.02 -7.33 5.79
CA THR A 70 13.93 -6.46 6.55
C THR A 70 14.08 -6.90 8.00
N LYS A 71 15.32 -7.15 8.43
CA LYS A 71 15.64 -7.46 9.84
C LYS A 71 15.46 -6.23 10.73
N ASN A 72 14.91 -6.45 11.94
CA ASN A 72 14.67 -5.39 12.92
C ASN A 72 13.85 -4.21 12.37
N LEU A 73 12.95 -4.47 11.42
CA LEU A 73 12.17 -3.49 10.68
C LEU A 73 11.55 -2.44 11.60
N GLN A 74 10.78 -2.86 12.60
CA GLN A 74 10.05 -1.94 13.47
C GLN A 74 10.98 -0.98 14.20
N LYS A 75 12.12 -1.47 14.70
CA LYS A 75 13.11 -0.63 15.40
C LYS A 75 13.73 0.39 14.46
N ARG A 76 14.17 -0.07 13.28
CA ARG A 76 14.84 0.78 12.27
C ARG A 76 13.88 1.81 11.68
N TRP A 77 12.66 1.39 11.34
CA TRP A 77 11.63 2.31 10.87
C TRP A 77 11.31 3.40 11.91
N ASN A 78 11.06 3.00 13.15
CA ASN A 78 10.72 3.93 14.22
C ASN A 78 11.91 4.83 14.64
N ALA A 79 13.14 4.45 14.32
CA ALA A 79 14.34 5.27 14.48
C ALA A 79 14.57 6.24 13.28
N GLY A 80 13.74 6.18 12.23
CA GLY A 80 13.90 7.01 11.03
C GLY A 80 15.03 6.57 10.08
N GLU A 81 15.54 5.35 10.26
CA GLU A 81 16.63 4.81 9.42
C GLU A 81 16.13 4.34 8.03
N ILE A 82 14.83 4.11 7.88
CA ILE A 82 14.21 3.64 6.64
C ILE A 82 13.39 4.78 6.03
N GLN A 83 13.80 5.27 4.87
CA GLN A 83 13.12 6.38 4.19
C GLN A 83 11.97 5.90 3.30
N LEU A 84 12.06 4.70 2.74
CA LEU A 84 11.03 4.12 1.89
C LEU A 84 10.79 2.67 2.27
N LEU A 85 9.56 2.37 2.71
CA LEU A 85 9.15 1.05 3.16
C LEU A 85 8.05 0.50 2.26
N LEU A 86 8.30 -0.63 1.62
CA LEU A 86 7.32 -1.33 0.79
C LEU A 86 6.57 -2.37 1.62
N ALA A 87 5.24 -2.32 1.59
CA ALA A 87 4.38 -3.18 2.39
C ALA A 87 3.29 -3.84 1.53
N HIS A 88 3.23 -5.17 1.55
CA HIS A 88 2.05 -5.87 1.08
C HIS A 88 0.99 -5.85 2.20
N PRO A 89 -0.28 -5.51 1.92
CA PRO A 89 -1.29 -5.36 2.96
C PRO A 89 -1.47 -6.60 3.85
N GLN A 90 -1.35 -7.80 3.30
CA GLN A 90 -1.40 -9.06 4.07
C GLN A 90 -0.18 -9.23 4.99
N SER A 91 1.01 -8.88 4.54
CA SER A 91 2.24 -9.02 5.34
C SER A 91 2.30 -8.04 6.50
N ALA A 92 1.66 -6.89 6.37
CA ALA A 92 1.56 -5.89 7.43
C ALA A 92 0.58 -6.30 8.55
N GLY A 93 -0.15 -7.40 8.42
CA GLY A 93 -1.09 -7.93 9.41
C GLY A 93 -0.46 -8.38 10.73
N HIS A 94 0.84 -8.58 10.81
CA HIS A 94 1.52 -9.22 11.93
C HIS A 94 2.01 -8.23 13.02
N GLY A 95 1.09 -7.47 13.65
CA GLY A 95 1.36 -6.81 14.93
C GLY A 95 2.44 -5.71 14.96
N LEU A 96 2.94 -5.25 13.82
CA LEU A 96 3.98 -4.23 13.75
C LEU A 96 3.47 -2.86 14.23
N ASN A 97 4.25 -2.20 15.09
CA ASN A 97 4.00 -0.85 15.57
C ASN A 97 4.90 0.12 14.80
N LEU A 98 4.36 0.75 13.76
CA LEU A 98 5.12 1.59 12.84
C LEU A 98 4.78 3.09 12.95
N GLN A 99 3.93 3.47 13.91
CA GLN A 99 3.42 4.83 14.06
C GLN A 99 4.47 5.88 14.46
N TYR A 100 5.64 5.46 14.91
CA TYR A 100 6.68 6.41 15.36
C TYR A 100 7.68 6.77 14.26
N GLY A 101 7.76 5.98 13.18
CA GLY A 101 8.77 6.16 12.14
C GLY A 101 8.31 7.02 10.97
N GLY A 102 7.00 7.19 10.78
CA GLY A 102 6.48 7.97 9.66
C GLY A 102 4.99 8.23 9.76
N CYS A 103 4.50 9.15 8.94
CA CYS A 103 3.10 9.57 8.88
C CYS A 103 2.53 9.60 7.45
N ILE A 104 3.28 9.11 6.45
CA ILE A 104 2.86 9.12 5.04
C ILE A 104 2.71 7.68 4.56
N LEU A 105 1.50 7.34 4.09
CA LEU A 105 1.17 6.07 3.47
C LEU A 105 0.69 6.32 2.04
N VAL A 106 1.25 5.61 1.08
CA VAL A 106 0.84 5.67 -0.33
C VAL A 106 0.32 4.31 -0.78
N TRP A 107 -0.93 4.26 -1.18
CA TRP A 107 -1.51 3.12 -1.86
C TRP A 107 -1.17 3.18 -3.36
N TYR A 108 -0.07 2.52 -3.72
CA TYR A 108 0.35 2.33 -5.12
C TYR A 108 -0.53 1.28 -5.82
N GLY A 109 -0.78 0.17 -5.13
CA GLY A 109 -1.73 -0.86 -5.55
C GLY A 109 -2.90 -0.95 -4.57
N LEU A 110 -4.13 -0.77 -5.07
CA LEU A 110 -5.34 -0.90 -4.25
C LEU A 110 -5.73 -2.36 -4.04
N CYS A 111 -6.45 -2.63 -2.96
CA CYS A 111 -7.01 -3.95 -2.67
C CYS A 111 -8.52 -3.88 -2.43
N TRP A 112 -9.24 -4.97 -2.72
CA TRP A 112 -10.68 -5.08 -2.46
C TRP A 112 -11.04 -5.39 -1.00
N SER A 113 -10.07 -5.80 -0.19
CA SER A 113 -10.28 -6.18 1.20
C SER A 113 -10.28 -4.94 2.09
N LEU A 114 -11.43 -4.60 2.66
CA LEU A 114 -11.55 -3.54 3.66
C LEU A 114 -10.69 -3.85 4.89
N GLU A 115 -10.64 -5.11 5.30
CA GLU A 115 -9.85 -5.55 6.45
C GLU A 115 -8.37 -5.23 6.26
N TYR A 116 -7.76 -5.66 5.14
CA TYR A 116 -6.36 -5.37 4.85
C TYR A 116 -6.10 -3.88 4.67
N TYR A 117 -7.03 -3.16 4.05
CA TYR A 117 -6.96 -1.71 3.90
C TYR A 117 -6.93 -1.02 5.28
N GLN A 118 -7.85 -1.35 6.16
CA GLN A 118 -7.92 -0.77 7.50
C GLN A 118 -6.72 -1.18 8.37
N GLN A 119 -6.31 -2.45 8.30
CA GLN A 119 -5.16 -2.95 9.06
C GLN A 119 -3.88 -2.22 8.69
N LEU A 120 -3.60 -2.03 7.40
CA LEU A 120 -2.40 -1.31 6.96
C LEU A 120 -2.45 0.17 7.37
N ASN A 121 -3.58 0.86 7.16
CA ASN A 121 -3.74 2.24 7.59
C ASN A 121 -3.50 2.42 9.09
N LYS A 122 -3.99 1.49 9.91
CA LYS A 122 -3.81 1.46 11.36
C LYS A 122 -2.36 1.18 11.80
N ARG A 123 -1.42 0.85 10.90
CA ARG A 123 0.01 0.74 11.26
C ARG A 123 0.64 2.10 11.55
N LEU A 124 0.19 3.13 10.86
CA LEU A 124 0.62 4.51 11.07
C LEU A 124 -0.43 5.31 11.87
N HIS A 125 -1.71 5.18 11.54
CA HIS A 125 -2.81 5.90 12.17
C HIS A 125 -3.34 5.14 13.39
N ARG A 126 -2.67 5.29 14.54
CA ARG A 126 -3.03 4.65 15.80
C ARG A 126 -2.57 5.48 17.00
N PRO A 127 -3.07 5.19 18.23
CA PRO A 127 -2.63 5.87 19.44
C PRO A 127 -1.10 5.90 19.60
N GLY A 128 -0.56 7.07 19.91
CA GLY A 128 0.88 7.33 20.00
C GLY A 128 1.51 7.98 18.77
N GLN A 129 0.80 8.06 17.64
CA GLN A 129 1.19 8.90 16.51
C GLN A 129 1.07 10.38 16.88
N LYS A 130 2.12 11.16 16.67
CA LYS A 130 2.19 12.60 17.02
C LYS A 130 1.89 13.50 15.83
N ASP A 131 2.10 12.99 14.61
CA ASP A 131 1.92 13.74 13.38
C ASP A 131 0.59 13.41 12.72
N THR A 132 0.09 14.34 11.90
CA THR A 132 -1.05 14.07 11.01
C THR A 132 -0.65 13.00 10.01
N VAL A 133 -1.43 11.92 9.93
CA VAL A 133 -1.21 10.83 8.97
C VAL A 133 -1.85 11.20 7.64
N PHE A 134 -1.04 11.19 6.59
CA PHE A 134 -1.48 11.39 5.21
C PHE A 134 -1.56 10.04 4.50
N ILE A 135 -2.73 9.74 3.93
CA ILE A 135 -2.97 8.52 3.16
C ILE A 135 -3.27 8.91 1.72
N HIS A 136 -2.30 8.69 0.85
CA HIS A 136 -2.43 8.95 -0.58
C HIS A 136 -2.89 7.69 -1.31
N HIS A 137 -3.76 7.86 -2.30
CA HIS A 137 -4.20 6.78 -3.18
C HIS A 137 -3.86 7.16 -4.62
N ILE A 138 -2.97 6.40 -5.25
CA ILE A 138 -2.66 6.60 -6.66
C ILE A 138 -3.69 5.85 -7.50
N ILE A 139 -4.60 6.60 -8.08
CA ILE A 139 -5.75 6.09 -8.83
C ILE A 139 -5.52 6.30 -10.32
N CYS A 140 -5.74 5.28 -11.12
CA CYS A 140 -5.78 5.38 -12.56
C CYS A 140 -7.22 5.71 -12.99
N GLU A 141 -7.42 6.92 -13.54
CA GLU A 141 -8.73 7.41 -13.98
C GLU A 141 -9.33 6.50 -15.06
N GLY A 142 -10.64 6.32 -15.05
CA GLY A 142 -11.36 5.45 -15.99
C GLY A 142 -11.13 3.95 -15.76
N THR A 143 -10.54 3.56 -14.63
CA THR A 143 -10.23 2.16 -14.32
C THR A 143 -11.01 1.62 -13.12
N VAL A 144 -10.76 0.36 -12.80
CA VAL A 144 -11.33 -0.30 -11.63
C VAL A 144 -10.87 0.32 -10.29
N ASP A 145 -9.78 1.09 -10.27
CA ASP A 145 -9.31 1.79 -9.06
C ASP A 145 -10.40 2.72 -8.51
N GLU A 146 -11.11 3.45 -9.36
CA GLU A 146 -12.22 4.31 -8.94
C GLU A 146 -13.36 3.52 -8.28
N ARG A 147 -13.63 2.31 -8.78
CA ARG A 147 -14.66 1.43 -8.20
C ARG A 147 -14.25 0.93 -6.82
N VAL A 148 -12.97 0.56 -6.66
CA VAL A 148 -12.41 0.15 -5.36
C VAL A 148 -12.55 1.29 -4.35
N MET A 149 -12.18 2.51 -4.75
CA MET A 149 -12.26 3.69 -3.88
C MET A 149 -13.69 4.07 -3.48
N LYS A 150 -14.68 3.77 -4.32
CA LYS A 150 -16.11 3.96 -3.97
C LYS A 150 -16.60 2.90 -2.96
N VAL A 151 -16.18 1.65 -3.14
CA VAL A 151 -16.69 0.52 -2.35
C VAL A 151 -16.05 0.43 -0.96
N LEU A 152 -14.78 0.82 -0.79
CA LEU A 152 -14.08 0.73 0.50
C LEU A 152 -14.75 1.58 1.61
N PRO A 153 -15.11 2.86 1.39
CA PRO A 153 -15.84 3.66 2.37
C PRO A 153 -17.22 3.10 2.70
N ASP A 154 -17.98 2.62 1.70
CA ASP A 154 -19.30 2.05 1.91
C ASP A 154 -19.27 0.79 2.77
N LYS A 155 -18.26 -0.07 2.55
CA LYS A 155 -18.03 -1.25 3.39
C LYS A 155 -17.68 -0.86 4.83
N ALA A 156 -16.87 0.20 5.02
CA ALA A 156 -16.52 0.70 6.35
C ALA A 156 -17.75 1.22 7.10
N ALA A 157 -18.59 2.04 6.44
CA ALA A 157 -19.82 2.55 7.01
C ALA A 157 -20.79 1.43 7.43
N THR A 158 -20.95 0.40 6.59
CA THR A 158 -21.77 -0.76 6.89
C THR A 158 -21.25 -1.54 8.10
N GLN A 159 -19.93 -1.74 8.19
CA GLN A 159 -19.30 -2.41 9.31
C GLN A 159 -19.50 -1.65 10.62
N ASP A 160 -19.33 -0.33 10.62
CA ASP A 160 -19.53 0.53 11.79
C ASP A 160 -21.00 0.50 12.25
N MET A 161 -21.97 0.53 11.34
CA MET A 161 -23.39 0.39 11.65
C MET A 161 -23.70 -0.96 12.31
N LEU A 162 -23.14 -2.06 11.84
CA LEU A 162 -23.32 -3.40 12.43
C LEU A 162 -22.72 -3.49 13.83
N ILE A 163 -21.53 -2.93 14.05
CA ILE A 163 -20.89 -2.88 15.36
C ILE A 163 -21.73 -2.08 16.34
N GLN A 164 -22.22 -0.90 15.94
CA GLN A 164 -23.08 -0.08 16.80
C GLN A 164 -24.41 -0.76 17.14
N ALA A 165 -25.01 -1.46 16.18
CA ALA A 165 -26.23 -2.23 16.41
C ALA A 165 -26.03 -3.38 17.40
N THR A 166 -24.82 -3.98 17.43
CA THR A 166 -24.48 -5.09 18.32
C THR A 166 -24.16 -4.61 19.74
N MET A 167 -23.60 -3.40 19.88
CA MET A 167 -23.25 -2.81 21.18
C MET A 167 -24.45 -2.18 21.93
N ARG A 168 -25.61 -2.01 21.26
CA ARG A 168 -26.83 -1.46 21.87
C ARG A 168 -27.72 -2.53 22.55
N LYS A 169 -27.27 -3.76 22.69
CA LYS A 169 -27.88 -4.82 23.49
C LYS A 169 -27.15 -4.95 24.82
#